data_460bd5154e238c9a6ce3c818af4b40ac
#
_entry.id   460bd5154e238c9a6ce3c818af4b40ac
#
_cell.length_a   1.000
_cell.length_b   1.000
_cell.length_c   1.000
_cell.angle_alpha   90.00
_cell.angle_beta   90.00
_cell.angle_gamma   90.00
#
_symmetry.space_group_name_H-M   'P 1'
#
loop_
_entity.id
_entity.type
_entity.pdbx_description
1 polymer ?
#
loop_
_entity_poly.entity_id
_entity_poly.type
_entity_poly.pdbx_seq_one_letter_code
_entity_poly.pdbx_strand_id
1 'polypeptide(L)'
;MICVTTAIAALVPRRRSRVAGKIESVVSFQRPWVRTDVVLVDGTGALVLRFHGRAAVPGMAAGANVVAEGTPALERGVLLMRNPLYSFTAVG
;
A
#
# COMPACT_ATOMS: atom_id res chain seq x y z
N MET A 1 4.55 9.41 21.02
CA MET A 1 5.09 8.16 20.45
C MET A 1 5.50 8.39 19.01
N ILE A 2 6.70 7.98 18.66
CA ILE A 2 7.22 8.14 17.31
C ILE A 2 6.82 6.92 16.50
N CYS A 3 6.11 7.13 15.39
CA CYS A 3 5.82 6.05 14.45
C CYS A 3 7.03 5.88 13.54
N VAL A 4 7.68 4.73 13.65
CA VAL A 4 8.82 4.42 12.77
C VAL A 4 8.27 3.75 11.52
N THR A 5 8.62 4.31 10.38
CA THR A 5 8.27 3.73 9.07
C THR A 5 9.54 3.31 8.35
N THR A 6 9.38 2.32 7.48
CA THR A 6 10.47 1.82 6.66
C THR A 6 10.29 2.36 5.24
N ALA A 7 11.37 2.82 4.62
CA ALA A 7 11.32 3.22 3.21
C ALA A 7 10.95 2.02 2.34
N ILE A 8 10.16 2.27 1.28
CA ILE A 8 9.74 1.18 0.40
C ILE A 8 10.94 0.44 -0.18
N ALA A 9 11.99 1.16 -0.56
CA ALA A 9 13.21 0.54 -1.09
C ALA A 9 13.93 -0.36 -0.08
N ALA A 10 13.63 -0.22 1.22
CA ALA A 10 14.26 -1.01 2.28
C ALA A 10 13.38 -2.14 2.79
N LEU A 11 12.20 -2.34 2.21
CA LEU A 11 11.30 -3.41 2.62
C LEU A 11 11.92 -4.77 2.32
N VAL A 12 11.74 -5.70 3.26
CA VAL A 12 12.20 -7.07 3.13
C VAL A 12 10.96 -7.96 3.05
N PRO A 13 10.80 -8.76 1.98
CA PRO A 13 9.67 -9.68 1.89
C PRO A 13 9.57 -10.58 3.11
N ARG A 14 8.35 -10.83 3.57
CA ARG A 14 8.00 -11.65 4.74
C ARG A 14 8.30 -11.00 6.08
N ARG A 15 8.84 -9.78 6.10
CA ARG A 15 9.04 -9.03 7.34
C ARG A 15 7.97 -7.97 7.48
N ARG A 16 7.15 -8.07 8.52
CA ARG A 16 6.11 -7.08 8.79
C ARG A 16 6.73 -5.69 8.94
N SER A 17 6.16 -4.71 8.26
CA SER A 17 6.71 -3.37 8.20
C SER A 17 5.60 -2.34 8.09
N ARG A 18 5.93 -1.10 8.45
CA ARG A 18 5.05 0.05 8.32
C ARG A 18 5.66 1.02 7.32
N VAL A 19 4.86 1.47 6.36
CA VAL A 19 5.30 2.34 5.28
C VAL A 19 4.39 3.56 5.24
N ALA A 20 4.98 4.74 5.07
CA ALA A 20 4.24 5.98 4.83
C ALA A 20 4.51 6.43 3.40
N GLY A 21 3.46 6.81 2.69
CA GLY A 21 3.63 7.27 1.31
C GLY A 21 2.40 7.98 0.78
N LYS A 22 2.48 8.34 -0.48
CA LYS A 22 1.41 8.99 -1.21
C LYS A 22 0.83 8.02 -2.24
N ILE A 23 -0.48 8.02 -2.38
CA ILE A 23 -1.13 7.20 -3.39
C ILE A 23 -0.90 7.81 -4.77
N GLU A 24 -0.34 6.99 -5.66
CA GLU A 24 -0.12 7.38 -7.05
C GLU A 24 -1.33 7.01 -7.91
N SER A 25 -1.89 5.82 -7.70
CA SER A 25 -3.03 5.36 -8.48
C SER A 25 -3.85 4.34 -7.71
N VAL A 26 -5.11 4.20 -8.12
CA VAL A 26 -6.05 3.22 -7.56
C VAL A 26 -6.72 2.54 -8.74
N VAL A 27 -6.63 1.21 -8.79
CA VAL A 27 -7.24 0.42 -9.87
C VAL A 27 -8.06 -0.70 -9.27
N SER A 28 -9.31 -0.79 -9.68
CA SER A 28 -10.21 -1.86 -9.23
C SER A 28 -10.39 -2.89 -10.34
N PHE A 29 -10.38 -4.15 -9.94
CA PHE A 29 -10.55 -5.28 -10.84
C PHE A 29 -11.80 -6.05 -10.42
N GLN A 30 -12.61 -6.44 -11.41
CA GLN A 30 -13.81 -7.24 -11.18
C GLN A 30 -13.57 -8.71 -11.47
N ARG A 31 -12.60 -9.02 -12.29
CA ARG A 31 -12.31 -10.38 -12.74
C ARG A 31 -10.84 -10.70 -12.66
N PRO A 32 -10.44 -11.94 -12.39
CA PRO A 32 -11.30 -13.09 -12.05
C PRO A 32 -11.93 -12.95 -10.66
N TRP A 33 -11.36 -12.09 -9.79
CA TRP A 33 -11.82 -11.83 -8.43
C TRP A 33 -11.89 -10.33 -8.20
N VAL A 34 -12.84 -9.88 -7.40
CA VAL A 34 -12.94 -8.48 -7.02
C VAL A 34 -11.73 -8.11 -6.17
N ARG A 35 -11.02 -7.06 -6.56
CA ARG A 35 -9.91 -6.52 -5.75
C ARG A 35 -9.64 -5.08 -6.14
N THR A 36 -9.01 -4.35 -5.23
CA THR A 36 -8.52 -3.00 -5.51
C THR A 36 -7.02 -2.96 -5.23
N ASP A 37 -6.25 -2.50 -6.20
CA ASP A 37 -4.82 -2.30 -6.07
C ASP A 37 -4.52 -0.80 -5.96
N VAL A 38 -3.84 -0.42 -4.89
CA VAL A 38 -3.44 0.95 -4.63
C VAL A 38 -1.92 1.02 -4.74
N VAL A 39 -1.41 1.88 -5.61
CA VAL A 39 0.04 2.06 -5.74
C VAL A 39 0.47 3.18 -4.80
N LEU A 40 1.31 2.83 -3.84
CA LEU A 40 1.86 3.74 -2.85
C LEU A 40 3.31 4.04 -3.18
N VAL A 41 3.69 5.31 -3.17
CA VAL A 41 5.06 5.75 -3.45
C VAL A 41 5.56 6.65 -2.32
N ASP A 42 6.86 6.57 -2.03
CA ASP A 42 7.48 7.39 -0.98
C ASP A 42 8.75 8.09 -1.45
N GLY A 43 9.00 8.09 -2.77
CA GLY A 43 10.22 8.65 -3.33
C GLY A 43 11.38 7.67 -3.42
N THR A 44 11.31 6.53 -2.74
CA THR A 44 12.35 5.49 -2.80
C THR A 44 11.93 4.29 -3.64
N GLY A 45 10.64 4.10 -3.83
CA GLY A 45 10.11 2.98 -4.60
C GLY A 45 8.60 3.00 -4.62
N ALA A 46 8.02 1.91 -5.11
CA ALA A 46 6.58 1.74 -5.20
C ALA A 46 6.16 0.43 -4.53
N LEU A 47 5.02 0.46 -3.87
CA LEU A 47 4.44 -0.69 -3.20
C LEU A 47 2.96 -0.78 -3.57
N VAL A 48 2.50 -1.97 -3.93
CA VAL A 48 1.09 -2.19 -4.21
C VAL A 48 0.40 -2.63 -2.93
N LEU A 49 -0.65 -1.90 -2.54
CA LEU A 49 -1.55 -2.32 -1.46
C LEU A 49 -2.72 -3.03 -2.12
N ARG A 50 -2.84 -4.32 -1.90
CA ARG A 50 -3.87 -5.14 -2.57
C ARG A 50 -4.97 -5.50 -1.59
N PHE A 51 -6.18 -5.01 -1.88
CA PHE A 51 -7.37 -5.26 -1.06
C PHE A 51 -8.25 -6.27 -1.77
N HIS A 52 -8.22 -7.52 -1.29
CA HIS A 52 -9.00 -8.60 -1.87
C HIS A 52 -10.47 -8.49 -1.46
N GLY A 53 -11.36 -8.75 -2.43
CA GLY A 53 -12.79 -8.76 -2.19
C GLY A 53 -13.42 -7.38 -2.07
N ARG A 54 -12.65 -6.32 -2.37
CA ARG A 54 -13.15 -4.94 -2.25
C ARG A 54 -13.05 -4.24 -3.58
N ALA A 55 -14.20 -3.77 -4.06
CA ALA A 55 -14.29 -3.00 -5.30
C ALA A 55 -13.90 -1.54 -5.07
N ALA A 56 -13.96 -1.08 -3.83
CA ALA A 56 -13.58 0.28 -3.47
C ALA A 56 -13.07 0.28 -2.02
N VAL A 57 -12.11 1.15 -1.74
CA VAL A 57 -11.60 1.39 -0.39
C VAL A 57 -11.81 2.86 -0.08
N PRO A 58 -12.69 3.21 0.87
CA PRO A 58 -13.02 4.61 1.12
C PRO A 58 -11.79 5.45 1.42
N GLY A 59 -11.72 6.64 0.83
CA GLY A 59 -10.61 7.57 1.03
C GLY A 59 -9.36 7.30 0.22
N MET A 60 -9.25 6.14 -0.41
CA MET A 60 -8.11 5.81 -1.26
C MET A 60 -8.26 6.49 -2.61
N ALA A 61 -7.50 7.56 -2.80
CA ALA A 61 -7.50 8.33 -4.04
C ALA A 61 -6.10 8.86 -4.30
N ALA A 62 -5.78 9.07 -5.57
CA ALA A 62 -4.48 9.64 -5.95
C ALA A 62 -4.23 10.94 -5.20
N GLY A 63 -3.05 11.08 -4.64
CA GLY A 63 -2.64 12.25 -3.85
C GLY A 63 -2.86 12.11 -2.35
N ALA A 64 -3.62 11.14 -1.88
CA ALA A 64 -3.82 10.93 -0.45
C ALA A 64 -2.54 10.39 0.20
N ASN A 65 -2.30 10.79 1.44
CA ASN A 65 -1.16 10.30 2.22
C ASN A 65 -1.65 9.20 3.16
N VAL A 66 -0.95 8.07 3.15
CA VAL A 66 -1.35 6.86 3.84
C VAL A 66 -0.18 6.25 4.56
N VAL A 67 -0.44 5.73 5.76
CA VAL A 67 0.46 4.80 6.44
C VAL A 67 -0.16 3.42 6.33
N ALA A 68 0.61 2.48 5.81
CA ALA A 68 0.17 1.10 5.66
C ALA A 68 1.07 0.18 6.47
N GLU A 69 0.49 -0.83 7.07
CA GLU A 69 1.23 -1.81 7.86
C GLU A 69 0.82 -3.21 7.45
N GLY A 70 1.80 -4.03 7.15
CA GLY A 70 1.57 -5.40 6.75
C GLY A 70 2.88 -6.12 6.43
N THR A 71 2.75 -7.31 5.87
CA THR A 71 3.88 -8.12 5.49
C THR A 71 4.04 -8.06 3.98
N PRO A 72 5.13 -7.46 3.49
CA PRO A 72 5.34 -7.37 2.04
C PRO A 72 5.66 -8.74 1.45
N ALA A 73 5.22 -8.93 0.22
CA ALA A 73 5.51 -10.11 -0.57
C ALA A 73 5.97 -9.66 -1.96
N LEU A 74 6.82 -10.47 -2.58
CA LEU A 74 7.27 -10.21 -3.94
C LEU A 74 6.61 -11.24 -4.85
N GLU A 75 5.79 -10.78 -5.80
CA GLU A 75 5.12 -11.64 -6.76
C GLU A 75 5.40 -11.16 -8.17
N ARG A 76 6.02 -12.00 -8.96
CA ARG A 76 6.33 -11.69 -10.37
C ARG A 76 7.04 -10.34 -10.51
N GLY A 77 7.97 -10.06 -9.59
CA GLY A 77 8.72 -8.82 -9.60
C GLY A 77 7.98 -7.62 -9.01
N VAL A 78 6.75 -7.80 -8.52
CA VAL A 78 5.96 -6.73 -7.93
C VAL A 78 5.95 -6.88 -6.41
N LEU A 79 6.35 -5.81 -5.72
CA LEU A 79 6.28 -5.77 -4.25
C LEU A 79 4.88 -5.34 -3.84
N LEU A 80 4.25 -6.13 -2.99
CA LEU A 80 2.89 -5.86 -2.57
C LEU A 80 2.63 -6.25 -1.11
N MET A 81 1.60 -5.66 -0.53
CA MET A 81 1.02 -6.06 0.77
C MET A 81 -0.44 -6.42 0.55
N ARG A 82 -0.84 -7.63 1.01
CA ARG A 82 -2.23 -8.08 0.92
C ARG A 82 -2.99 -7.65 2.14
N ASN A 83 -4.11 -6.95 1.93
CA ASN A 83 -5.03 -6.53 2.99
C ASN A 83 -4.30 -5.86 4.16
N PRO A 84 -3.47 -4.82 3.90
CA PRO A 84 -2.72 -4.17 4.97
C PRO A 84 -3.65 -3.40 5.89
N LEU A 85 -3.21 -3.18 7.12
CA LEU A 85 -3.80 -2.16 7.96
C LEU A 85 -3.37 -0.80 7.41
N TYR A 86 -4.25 0.18 7.49
CA TYR A 86 -3.91 1.51 6.95
C TYR A 86 -4.60 2.60 7.74
N SER A 87 -4.01 3.78 7.66
CA SER A 87 -4.63 5.01 8.15
C SER A 87 -4.20 6.16 7.26
N PHE A 88 -5.06 7.16 7.16
CA PHE A 88 -4.73 8.37 6.42
C PHE A 88 -4.01 9.34 7.32
N THR A 89 -3.03 10.04 6.75
CA THR A 89 -2.29 11.05 7.49
C THR A 89 -2.62 12.43 6.94
N ALA A 90 -2.52 13.42 7.83
CA ALA A 90 -2.69 14.80 7.40
C ALA A 90 -1.54 15.19 6.48
N VAL A 91 -1.85 16.03 5.49
CA VAL A 91 -0.82 16.61 4.64
C VAL A 91 -0.05 17.63 5.48
N GLY A 92 1.22 17.37 5.61
CA GLY A 92 2.08 18.28 6.34
C GLY A 92 2.52 19.44 5.49
#